data_58c6ebfc635f87469fd0611b5b84a378
#
_entry.id   58c6ebfc635f87469fd0611b5b84a378
#
_cell.length_a   1.000
_cell.length_b   1.000
_cell.length_c   1.000
_cell.angle_alpha   90.00
_cell.angle_beta   90.00
_cell.angle_gamma   90.00
#
_symmetry.space_group_name_H-M   'P 1'
#
loop_
_entity.id
_entity.type
_entity.pdbx_description
1 polymer ?
#
loop_
_entity_poly.entity_id
_entity_poly.type
_entity_poly.pdbx_seq_one_letter_code
_entity_poly.pdbx_strand_id
1 'polypeptide(L)'
;MKVEYINPFIESTLKSLEMMAQISATRDNLALKQDLITTYDISAIVSLTGQVEGSIIVSMPATLACKVASNLLMEECTSVDQNVQDAIGEMGNIIVGDARRAL
;
A
#
# COMPACT_ATOMS: atom_id res chain seq x y z
N MET A 1 11.41 -10.13 -11.21
CA MET A 1 9.96 -10.14 -11.42
C MET A 1 9.65 -9.40 -12.71
N LYS A 2 8.76 -9.92 -13.51
CA LYS A 2 8.38 -9.29 -14.77
C LYS A 2 7.50 -8.07 -14.53
N VAL A 3 7.62 -7.06 -15.41
CA VAL A 3 6.81 -5.83 -15.33
C VAL A 3 5.32 -6.15 -15.32
N GLU A 4 4.88 -7.16 -16.07
CA GLU A 4 3.49 -7.58 -16.13
C GLU A 4 2.93 -8.05 -14.77
N TYR A 5 3.82 -8.44 -13.84
CA TYR A 5 3.42 -8.77 -12.47
C TYR A 5 3.47 -7.55 -11.55
N ILE A 6 4.24 -6.52 -11.91
CA ILE A 6 4.40 -5.30 -11.10
C ILE A 6 3.24 -4.32 -11.34
N ASN A 7 2.88 -4.11 -12.60
CA ASN A 7 1.87 -3.12 -12.97
C ASN A 7 0.53 -3.29 -12.25
N PRO A 8 -0.02 -4.51 -12.10
CA PRO A 8 -1.27 -4.67 -11.36
C PRO A 8 -1.21 -4.14 -9.93
N PHE A 9 -0.05 -4.27 -9.26
CA PHE A 9 0.12 -3.76 -7.90
C PHE A 9 0.16 -2.24 -7.88
N ILE A 10 0.83 -1.61 -8.85
CA ILE A 10 0.87 -0.16 -8.97
C ILE A 10 -0.53 0.39 -9.24
N GLU A 11 -1.24 -0.19 -10.20
CA GLU A 11 -2.58 0.24 -10.56
C GLU A 11 -3.57 0.06 -9.41
N SER A 12 -3.49 -1.06 -8.70
CA SER A 12 -4.34 -1.32 -7.54
C SER A 12 -4.06 -0.33 -6.41
N THR A 13 -2.80 0.02 -6.19
CA THR A 13 -2.42 1.01 -5.19
C THR A 13 -3.02 2.38 -5.49
N LEU A 14 -2.85 2.84 -6.73
CA LEU A 14 -3.39 4.14 -7.15
C LEU A 14 -4.90 4.18 -7.03
N LYS A 15 -5.55 3.11 -7.48
CA LYS A 15 -7.01 2.98 -7.42
C LYS A 15 -7.52 2.95 -5.98
N SER A 16 -6.85 2.20 -5.11
CA SER A 16 -7.24 2.09 -3.71
C SER A 16 -7.12 3.43 -2.98
N LEU A 17 -6.04 4.18 -3.23
CA LEU A 17 -5.86 5.50 -2.65
C LEU A 17 -6.97 6.45 -3.08
N GLU A 18 -7.36 6.41 -4.36
CA GLU A 18 -8.41 7.28 -4.88
C GLU A 18 -9.79 6.89 -4.37
N MET A 19 -10.14 5.61 -4.48
CA MET A 19 -11.51 5.15 -4.18
C MET A 19 -11.77 5.01 -2.68
N MET A 20 -10.78 4.57 -1.92
CA MET A 20 -10.97 4.29 -0.50
C MET A 20 -10.57 5.45 0.40
N ALA A 21 -9.52 6.16 0.03
CA ALA A 21 -8.95 7.22 0.86
C ALA A 21 -9.12 8.61 0.26
N GLN A 22 -9.72 8.74 -0.92
CA GLN A 22 -9.92 10.00 -1.63
C GLN A 22 -8.62 10.77 -1.85
N ILE A 23 -7.54 10.05 -2.14
CA ILE A 23 -6.22 10.62 -2.41
C ILE A 23 -5.84 10.32 -3.85
N SER A 24 -5.58 11.37 -4.63
CA SER A 24 -5.05 11.21 -5.99
C SER A 24 -3.54 11.07 -5.92
N ALA A 25 -3.05 10.03 -6.56
CA ALA A 25 -1.62 9.77 -6.63
C ALA A 25 -1.22 9.44 -8.06
N THR A 26 0.03 9.69 -8.39
CA THR A 26 0.57 9.38 -9.70
C THR A 26 1.85 8.56 -9.53
N ARG A 27 2.09 7.70 -10.52
CA ARG A 27 3.33 6.93 -10.57
C ARG A 27 4.49 7.86 -10.86
N ASP A 28 5.54 7.78 -10.01
CA ASP A 28 6.75 8.56 -10.20
C ASP A 28 7.77 7.74 -11.01
N ASN A 29 8.62 6.99 -10.35
CA ASN A 29 9.61 6.19 -11.05
C ASN A 29 9.63 4.75 -10.55
N LEU A 30 10.14 3.86 -11.38
CA LEU A 30 10.37 2.48 -11.02
C LEU A 30 11.87 2.28 -10.87
N ALA A 31 12.29 1.83 -9.69
CA ALA A 31 13.70 1.58 -9.39
C ALA A 31 13.85 0.23 -8.70
N LEU A 32 15.01 -0.39 -8.88
CA LEU A 32 15.33 -1.64 -8.21
C LEU A 32 15.84 -1.33 -6.81
N LYS A 33 15.15 -1.87 -5.80
CA LYS A 33 15.56 -1.73 -4.41
C LYS A 33 16.52 -2.86 -4.06
N GLN A 34 17.68 -2.50 -3.52
CA GLN A 34 18.74 -3.47 -3.24
C GLN A 34 18.79 -3.95 -1.79
N ASP A 35 18.03 -3.33 -0.91
CA ASP A 35 17.92 -3.77 0.48
C ASP A 35 16.45 -3.87 0.90
N LEU A 36 16.21 -4.46 2.07
CA LEU A 36 14.86 -4.68 2.60
C LEU A 36 14.45 -3.63 3.64
N ILE A 37 15.27 -2.60 3.84
CA ILE A 37 14.96 -1.56 4.82
C ILE A 37 13.91 -0.63 4.25
N THR A 38 12.82 -0.45 4.99
CA THR A 38 11.78 0.50 4.60
C THR A 38 12.22 1.92 4.90
N THR A 39 11.80 2.86 4.03
CA THR A 39 12.25 4.24 4.09
C THR A 39 11.41 5.12 5.00
N TYR A 40 10.14 4.75 5.19
CA TYR A 40 9.16 5.63 5.84
C TYR A 40 8.67 5.06 7.18
N ASP A 41 7.88 5.87 7.86
CA ASP A 41 7.48 5.66 9.25
C ASP A 41 6.63 4.43 9.51
N ILE A 42 5.78 4.08 8.54
CA ILE A 42 4.88 2.94 8.68
C ILE A 42 4.88 2.12 7.38
N SER A 43 4.84 0.81 7.54
CA SER A 43 4.83 -0.11 6.40
C SER A 43 3.81 -1.21 6.61
N ALA A 44 3.05 -1.52 5.56
CA ALA A 44 2.26 -2.73 5.50
C ALA A 44 3.03 -3.75 4.67
N ILE A 45 3.19 -4.95 5.21
CA ILE A 45 3.93 -6.04 4.55
C ILE A 45 2.94 -7.17 4.29
N VAL A 46 2.78 -7.54 3.02
CA VAL A 46 1.87 -8.62 2.62
C VAL A 46 2.67 -9.66 1.86
N SER A 47 2.60 -10.90 2.34
CA SER A 47 3.29 -12.01 1.69
C SER A 47 2.46 -12.60 0.56
N LEU A 48 3.13 -12.93 -0.53
CA LEU A 48 2.54 -13.59 -1.69
C LEU A 48 3.01 -15.04 -1.73
N THR A 49 2.06 -15.95 -1.97
CA THR A 49 2.38 -17.38 -2.16
C THR A 49 1.63 -17.90 -3.38
N GLY A 50 2.08 -19.00 -3.94
CA GLY A 50 1.49 -19.60 -5.12
C GLY A 50 2.36 -19.40 -6.36
N GLN A 51 1.76 -19.03 -7.48
CA GLN A 51 2.49 -18.83 -8.74
C GLN A 51 3.50 -17.71 -8.69
N VAL A 52 3.21 -16.67 -7.91
CA VAL A 52 4.12 -15.57 -7.64
C VAL A 52 4.41 -15.55 -6.15
N GLU A 53 5.67 -15.65 -5.79
CA GLU A 53 6.09 -15.65 -4.40
C GLU A 53 6.93 -14.41 -4.11
N GLY A 54 6.78 -13.88 -2.91
CA GLY A 54 7.52 -12.71 -2.47
C GLY A 54 6.75 -11.92 -1.45
N SER A 55 7.11 -10.66 -1.31
CA SER A 55 6.44 -9.75 -0.39
C SER A 55 6.17 -8.43 -1.08
N ILE A 56 5.02 -7.86 -0.79
CA ILE A 56 4.66 -6.50 -1.19
C ILE A 56 4.75 -5.64 0.05
N ILE A 57 5.47 -4.55 -0.05
CA ILE A 57 5.64 -3.60 1.04
C ILE A 57 5.08 -2.25 0.60
N VAL A 58 4.10 -1.75 1.34
CA VAL A 58 3.56 -0.41 1.15
C VAL A 58 4.04 0.43 2.32
N SER A 59 4.89 1.41 2.04
CA SER A 59 5.53 2.23 3.07
C SER A 59 5.20 3.69 2.85
N MET A 60 4.93 4.42 3.94
CA MET A 60 4.54 5.82 3.83
C MET A 60 4.92 6.62 5.09
N PRO A 61 5.05 7.97 4.95
CA PRO A 61 5.23 8.82 6.12
C PRO A 61 4.00 8.82 7.03
N ALA A 62 4.21 9.12 8.31
CA ALA A 62 3.13 9.19 9.30
C ALA A 62 2.03 10.15 8.88
N THR A 63 2.39 11.30 8.30
CA THR A 63 1.41 12.29 7.86
C THR A 63 0.46 11.73 6.80
N LEU A 64 0.99 11.00 5.83
CA LEU A 64 0.16 10.37 4.81
C LEU A 64 -0.67 9.25 5.41
N ALA A 65 -0.09 8.42 6.28
CA ALA A 65 -0.81 7.33 6.92
C ALA A 65 -2.01 7.84 7.72
N CYS A 66 -1.84 8.91 8.46
CA CYS A 66 -2.94 9.53 9.22
C CYS A 66 -4.02 10.08 8.28
N LYS A 67 -3.64 10.67 7.16
CA LYS A 67 -4.62 11.17 6.18
C LYS A 67 -5.40 10.03 5.54
N VAL A 68 -4.74 8.97 5.15
CA VAL A 68 -5.37 7.77 4.58
C VAL A 68 -6.34 7.17 5.60
N ALA A 69 -5.88 6.96 6.83
CA ALA A 69 -6.70 6.38 7.88
C ALA A 69 -7.90 7.27 8.24
N SER A 70 -7.70 8.58 8.29
CA SER A 70 -8.81 9.52 8.56
C SER A 70 -9.91 9.38 7.53
N ASN A 71 -9.55 9.26 6.26
CA ASN A 71 -10.53 9.11 5.19
C ASN A 71 -11.19 7.74 5.20
N LEU A 72 -10.42 6.68 5.47
CA LEU A 72 -10.96 5.31 5.55
C LEU A 72 -11.89 5.12 6.74
N LEU A 73 -11.52 5.63 7.90
CA LEU A 73 -12.27 5.45 9.12
C LEU A 73 -13.35 6.53 9.34
N MET A 74 -13.33 7.57 8.52
CA MET A 74 -14.24 8.71 8.61
C MET A 74 -14.19 9.38 9.98
N GLU A 75 -12.97 9.47 10.52
CA GLU A 75 -12.70 10.15 11.78
C GLU A 75 -11.31 10.80 11.74
N GLU A 76 -11.05 11.77 12.60
CA GLU A 76 -9.77 12.44 12.62
C GLU A 76 -8.70 11.58 13.29
N CYS A 77 -7.63 11.29 12.53
CA CYS A 77 -6.46 10.56 13.03
C CYS A 77 -5.26 11.51 13.02
N THR A 78 -4.63 11.71 14.18
CA THR A 78 -3.54 12.67 14.34
C THR A 78 -2.20 12.03 14.65
N SER A 79 -2.19 10.73 14.96
CA SER A 79 -0.96 9.98 15.24
C SER A 79 -1.09 8.56 14.73
N VAL A 80 0.04 7.90 14.51
CA VAL A 80 0.07 6.50 14.06
C VAL A 80 -0.16 5.61 15.28
N ASP A 81 -1.42 5.49 15.68
CA ASP A 81 -1.86 4.58 16.74
C ASP A 81 -2.26 3.23 16.15
N GLN A 82 -2.82 2.34 16.97
CA GLN A 82 -3.22 1.01 16.52
C GLN A 82 -4.30 1.08 15.45
N ASN A 83 -5.22 2.03 15.53
CA ASN A 83 -6.29 2.18 14.54
C ASN A 83 -5.73 2.57 13.17
N VAL A 84 -4.75 3.47 13.14
CA VAL A 84 -4.08 3.86 11.91
C VAL A 84 -3.29 2.68 11.34
N GLN A 85 -2.56 1.95 12.19
CA GLN A 85 -1.82 0.76 11.76
C GLN A 85 -2.74 -0.29 11.16
N ASP A 86 -3.86 -0.55 11.79
CA ASP A 86 -4.84 -1.53 11.29
C ASP A 86 -5.45 -1.08 9.96
N ALA A 87 -5.74 0.20 9.81
CA ALA A 87 -6.30 0.74 8.57
C ALA A 87 -5.31 0.60 7.41
N ILE A 88 -4.02 0.92 7.64
CA ILE A 88 -2.99 0.78 6.61
C ILE A 88 -2.76 -0.68 6.26
N GLY A 89 -2.75 -1.57 7.26
CA GLY A 89 -2.64 -3.01 7.03
C GLY A 89 -3.79 -3.55 6.19
N GLU A 90 -5.02 -3.13 6.49
CA GLU A 90 -6.19 -3.53 5.72
C GLU A 90 -6.12 -3.03 4.27
N MET A 91 -5.69 -1.79 4.08
CA MET A 91 -5.51 -1.25 2.73
C MET A 91 -4.47 -2.06 1.95
N GLY A 92 -3.37 -2.45 2.60
CA GLY A 92 -2.35 -3.31 1.99
C GLY A 92 -2.94 -4.64 1.53
N ASN A 93 -3.76 -5.28 2.36
CA ASN A 93 -4.43 -6.53 2.01
C ASN A 93 -5.38 -6.36 0.82
N ILE A 94 -6.12 -5.26 0.78
CA ILE A 94 -7.05 -4.97 -0.33
C ILE A 94 -6.27 -4.75 -1.62
N ILE A 95 -5.18 -3.99 -1.58
CA ILE A 95 -4.33 -3.74 -2.74
C ILE A 95 -3.82 -5.06 -3.31
N VAL A 96 -3.28 -5.92 -2.46
CA VAL A 96 -2.73 -7.20 -2.91
C VAL A 96 -3.83 -8.12 -3.43
N GLY A 97 -4.96 -8.20 -2.75
CA GLY A 97 -6.09 -9.01 -3.18
C GLY A 97 -6.63 -8.59 -4.54
N ASP A 98 -6.76 -7.28 -4.77
CA ASP A 98 -7.21 -6.73 -6.05
C ASP A 98 -6.18 -6.99 -7.17
N ALA A 99 -4.91 -6.76 -6.89
CA ALA A 99 -3.84 -6.98 -7.86
C ALA A 99 -3.71 -8.45 -8.24
N ARG A 100 -3.86 -9.37 -7.30
CA ARG A 100 -3.77 -10.80 -7.56
C ARG A 100 -4.84 -11.29 -8.52
N ARG A 101 -6.01 -10.68 -8.52
CA ARG A 101 -7.07 -11.05 -9.46
C ARG A 101 -6.71 -10.71 -10.91
N ALA A 102 -5.78 -9.79 -11.11
CA ALA A 102 -5.31 -9.38 -12.43
C ALA A 102 -4.10 -10.18 -12.93
N LEU A 103 -3.55 -11.07 -12.10
CA LEU A 103 -2.39 -11.88 -12.48
C LEU A 103 -2.75 -13.13 -13.28
#